data_6e7624b159fdccc806b72eb9ec198237
#
_entry.id   6e7624b159fdccc806b72eb9ec198237
#
_cell.length_a   1.000
_cell.length_b   1.000
_cell.length_c   1.000
_cell.angle_alpha   90.00
_cell.angle_beta   90.00
_cell.angle_gamma   90.00
#
_symmetry.space_group_name_H-M   'P 1'
#
loop_
_entity.id
_entity.type
_entity.pdbx_description
1 polymer ?
#
loop_
_entity_poly.entity_id
_entity_poly.type
_entity_poly.pdbx_seq_one_letter_code
_entity_poly.pdbx_strand_id
1 'polypeptide(L)'
;MSTINVIGLGYIGLPTALILSKNGVNVVGTDYNAKIIDSLKGRKVTFDEQGLEQLFQESLLNGIDFTNEYIKTNVYIISVPTPYLKESKKLDPKFIIKAVNSVLDNCEKGTIIIIESTVSPGTIDKFIRPEITKRKLSIGMDIHLVHAPERIIPGNMIYELEHNSRTIGCDDTKIGERVKQIYETFCKGEIIITDIRSAEMSKVVENTYRDINIAFANELAKICRHDGMDVYEIINIANKHPRVNILQPGPGVGGHCISVDPWFLVGDYPDLTNLILSARKINDSMPNHVLKRIRDIMREHKINDISRVGLYGLTYKENVDDTRESPALQLLEILDEQLAFGVKTFDPWVKVAITDNQYMNFEDFIKVIDICVILVGHSHIKENMEMLSKKLILDTRNIINFGKVYKL
;
A
#
# COMPACT_ATOMS: atom_id res chain seq x y z
N MET A 1 -8.23 -6.73 30.94
CA MET A 1 -8.81 -5.92 29.84
C MET A 1 -9.95 -6.73 29.22
N SER A 2 -11.00 -6.07 28.74
CA SER A 2 -12.04 -6.73 27.94
C SER A 2 -11.46 -7.27 26.65
N THR A 3 -12.06 -8.29 26.06
CA THR A 3 -11.67 -8.83 24.76
C THR A 3 -11.79 -7.74 23.67
N ILE A 4 -10.81 -7.63 22.78
CA ILE A 4 -10.84 -6.75 21.61
C ILE A 4 -11.24 -7.58 20.41
N ASN A 5 -12.22 -7.12 19.63
CA ASN A 5 -12.57 -7.70 18.34
C ASN A 5 -11.93 -6.90 17.21
N VAL A 6 -11.00 -7.51 16.48
CA VAL A 6 -10.37 -6.91 15.30
C VAL A 6 -11.08 -7.41 14.05
N ILE A 7 -11.63 -6.48 13.26
CA ILE A 7 -12.49 -6.74 12.11
C ILE A 7 -11.75 -6.41 10.80
N GLY A 8 -11.68 -7.38 9.91
CA GLY A 8 -10.88 -7.31 8.68
C GLY A 8 -9.45 -7.78 8.93
N LEU A 9 -9.13 -9.02 8.51
CA LEU A 9 -7.85 -9.68 8.76
C LEU A 9 -6.96 -9.68 7.50
N GLY A 10 -6.90 -8.52 6.85
CA GLY A 10 -5.97 -8.23 5.77
C GLY A 10 -4.58 -7.79 6.26
N TYR A 11 -3.84 -7.09 5.38
CA TYR A 11 -2.47 -6.63 5.62
C TYR A 11 -2.28 -5.71 6.85
N ILE A 12 -3.33 -5.07 7.33
CA ILE A 12 -3.30 -4.22 8.53
C ILE A 12 -3.89 -4.96 9.73
N GLY A 13 -5.12 -5.43 9.61
CA GLY A 13 -5.85 -5.97 10.77
C GLY A 13 -5.30 -7.27 11.31
N LEU A 14 -4.76 -8.17 10.45
CA LEU A 14 -4.15 -9.40 10.96
C LEU A 14 -2.90 -9.11 11.78
N PRO A 15 -1.87 -8.37 11.33
CA PRO A 15 -0.72 -8.02 12.16
C PRO A 15 -1.11 -7.26 13.43
N THR A 16 -2.08 -6.34 13.37
CA THR A 16 -2.59 -5.64 14.56
C THR A 16 -3.20 -6.61 15.58
N ALA A 17 -4.03 -7.55 15.13
CA ALA A 17 -4.64 -8.56 16.01
C ALA A 17 -3.58 -9.45 16.67
N LEU A 18 -2.60 -9.90 15.88
CA LEU A 18 -1.53 -10.77 16.36
C LEU A 18 -0.63 -10.08 17.37
N ILE A 19 -0.20 -8.84 17.10
CA ILE A 19 0.72 -8.14 17.99
C ILE A 19 0.05 -7.76 19.32
N LEU A 20 -1.23 -7.41 19.32
CA LEU A 20 -2.01 -7.20 20.53
C LEU A 20 -2.09 -8.49 21.36
N SER A 21 -2.42 -9.62 20.73
CA SER A 21 -2.50 -10.92 21.43
C SER A 21 -1.15 -11.34 21.97
N LYS A 22 -0.06 -11.24 21.20
CA LYS A 22 1.31 -11.50 21.66
C LYS A 22 1.65 -10.73 22.95
N ASN A 23 1.16 -9.50 23.06
CA ASN A 23 1.40 -8.61 24.21
C ASN A 23 0.33 -8.74 25.33
N GLY A 24 -0.38 -9.87 25.37
CA GLY A 24 -1.25 -10.25 26.50
C GLY A 24 -2.64 -9.63 26.46
N VAL A 25 -3.06 -9.04 25.35
CA VAL A 25 -4.42 -8.57 25.15
C VAL A 25 -5.29 -9.73 24.65
N ASN A 26 -6.46 -9.94 25.21
CA ASN A 26 -7.42 -10.91 24.69
C ASN A 26 -8.00 -10.41 23.37
N VAL A 27 -7.76 -11.13 22.29
CA VAL A 27 -8.14 -10.73 20.92
C VAL A 27 -8.95 -11.82 20.24
N VAL A 28 -9.99 -11.42 19.54
CA VAL A 28 -10.69 -12.24 18.55
C VAL A 28 -10.59 -11.52 17.20
N GLY A 29 -10.02 -12.20 16.19
CA GLY A 29 -9.99 -11.72 14.83
C GLY A 29 -11.23 -12.13 14.06
N THR A 30 -11.89 -11.18 13.39
CA THR A 30 -13.10 -11.43 12.61
C THR A 30 -12.91 -11.03 11.15
N ASP A 31 -13.25 -11.91 10.22
CA ASP A 31 -13.30 -11.60 8.79
C ASP A 31 -14.52 -12.24 8.14
N TYR A 32 -15.15 -11.53 7.20
CA TYR A 32 -16.30 -12.07 6.45
C TYR A 32 -15.90 -13.18 5.46
N ASN A 33 -14.62 -13.23 5.06
CA ASN A 33 -14.11 -14.22 4.12
C ASN A 33 -13.76 -15.51 4.85
N ALA A 34 -14.61 -16.52 4.67
CA ALA A 34 -14.42 -17.84 5.29
C ALA A 34 -13.06 -18.48 4.98
N LYS A 35 -12.51 -18.26 3.78
CA LYS A 35 -11.19 -18.82 3.40
C LYS A 35 -10.06 -18.25 4.25
N ILE A 36 -10.14 -16.97 4.64
CA ILE A 36 -9.16 -16.34 5.55
C ILE A 36 -9.26 -17.01 6.92
N ILE A 37 -10.46 -17.13 7.46
CA ILE A 37 -10.70 -17.75 8.78
C ILE A 37 -10.28 -19.23 8.79
N ASP A 38 -10.63 -19.98 7.75
CA ASP A 38 -10.26 -21.40 7.63
C ASP A 38 -8.73 -21.58 7.58
N SER A 39 -8.02 -20.69 6.85
CA SER A 39 -6.57 -20.68 6.81
C SER A 39 -5.96 -20.42 8.20
N LEU A 40 -6.43 -19.37 8.89
CA LEU A 40 -5.93 -18.99 10.22
C LEU A 40 -6.26 -20.07 11.27
N LYS A 41 -7.47 -20.66 11.26
CA LYS A 41 -7.82 -21.82 12.10
C LYS A 41 -6.99 -23.05 11.76
N GLY A 42 -6.63 -23.23 10.49
CA GLY A 42 -5.69 -24.22 10.01
C GLY A 42 -4.22 -23.92 10.30
N ARG A 43 -3.94 -22.91 11.11
CA ARG A 43 -2.61 -22.46 11.51
C ARG A 43 -1.71 -22.05 10.35
N LYS A 44 -2.29 -21.33 9.36
CA LYS A 44 -1.56 -20.78 8.22
C LYS A 44 -1.87 -19.30 8.07
N VAL A 45 -0.83 -18.47 7.98
CA VAL A 45 -0.98 -17.06 7.63
C VAL A 45 -1.51 -16.89 6.21
N THR A 46 -2.13 -15.77 5.91
CA THR A 46 -2.84 -15.52 4.65
C THR A 46 -2.03 -14.77 3.62
N PHE A 47 -0.86 -14.25 3.99
CA PHE A 47 0.10 -13.58 3.11
C PHE A 47 1.51 -13.70 3.67
N ASP A 48 2.52 -13.46 2.82
CA ASP A 48 3.92 -13.54 3.18
C ASP A 48 4.46 -12.18 3.65
N GLU A 49 5.00 -12.15 4.87
CA GLU A 49 5.62 -10.96 5.46
C GLU A 49 6.69 -11.40 6.47
N GLN A 50 7.81 -10.69 6.49
CA GLN A 50 8.91 -11.01 7.40
C GLN A 50 8.47 -10.96 8.87
N GLY A 51 8.65 -12.07 9.59
CA GLY A 51 8.29 -12.19 11.00
C GLY A 51 6.82 -12.47 11.30
N LEU A 52 5.93 -12.45 10.28
CA LEU A 52 4.49 -12.66 10.48
C LEU A 52 4.18 -14.08 10.99
N GLU A 53 4.81 -15.10 10.43
CA GLU A 53 4.62 -16.48 10.85
C GLU A 53 5.03 -16.68 12.33
N GLN A 54 6.17 -16.12 12.73
CA GLN A 54 6.62 -16.18 14.13
C GLN A 54 5.61 -15.47 15.04
N LEU A 55 5.18 -14.25 14.68
CA LEU A 55 4.20 -13.48 15.43
C LEU A 55 2.88 -14.24 15.56
N PHE A 56 2.47 -14.94 14.50
CA PHE A 56 1.26 -15.75 14.50
C PHE A 56 1.34 -16.92 15.49
N GLN A 57 2.45 -17.66 15.50
CA GLN A 57 2.66 -18.76 16.43
C GLN A 57 2.69 -18.28 17.90
N GLU A 58 3.35 -17.14 18.18
CA GLU A 58 3.37 -16.52 19.51
C GLU A 58 1.96 -16.09 19.95
N SER A 59 1.15 -15.57 19.03
CA SER A 59 -0.23 -15.15 19.30
C SER A 59 -1.16 -16.31 19.58
N LEU A 60 -0.99 -17.45 18.89
CA LEU A 60 -1.73 -18.68 19.15
C LEU A 60 -1.46 -19.24 20.57
N LEU A 61 -0.23 -19.13 21.04
CA LEU A 61 0.12 -19.52 22.41
C LEU A 61 -0.58 -18.63 23.45
N ASN A 62 -0.86 -17.37 23.11
CA ASN A 62 -1.60 -16.43 23.97
C ASN A 62 -3.13 -16.49 23.80
N GLY A 63 -3.63 -17.43 22.99
CA GLY A 63 -5.05 -17.74 22.93
C GLY A 63 -5.86 -16.85 21.99
N ILE A 64 -5.26 -16.24 20.97
CA ILE A 64 -6.04 -15.56 19.91
C ILE A 64 -7.01 -16.54 19.24
N ASP A 65 -8.22 -16.10 18.97
CA ASP A 65 -9.22 -16.87 18.20
C ASP A 65 -9.64 -16.11 16.94
N PHE A 66 -10.18 -16.85 15.96
CA PHE A 66 -10.60 -16.33 14.66
C PHE A 66 -12.02 -16.80 14.33
N THR A 67 -12.87 -15.91 13.82
CA THR A 67 -14.27 -16.23 13.53
C THR A 67 -14.80 -15.40 12.35
N ASN A 68 -15.86 -15.93 11.70
CA ASN A 68 -16.64 -15.17 10.73
C ASN A 68 -17.75 -14.34 11.39
N GLU A 69 -18.01 -14.52 12.67
CA GLU A 69 -19.08 -13.88 13.41
C GLU A 69 -18.53 -12.74 14.28
N TYR A 70 -19.29 -11.67 14.38
CA TYR A 70 -18.98 -10.58 15.31
C TYR A 70 -19.26 -11.03 16.73
N ILE A 71 -18.28 -10.88 17.61
CA ILE A 71 -18.45 -11.18 19.03
C ILE A 71 -19.02 -9.98 19.77
N LYS A 72 -19.74 -10.23 20.86
CA LYS A 72 -20.21 -9.20 21.75
C LYS A 72 -19.10 -8.72 22.68
N THR A 73 -18.69 -7.46 22.54
CA THR A 73 -17.64 -6.83 23.35
C THR A 73 -17.81 -5.31 23.37
N ASN A 74 -16.95 -4.62 24.09
CA ASN A 74 -16.97 -3.16 24.20
C ASN A 74 -15.77 -2.45 23.55
N VAL A 75 -14.90 -3.18 22.82
CA VAL A 75 -13.82 -2.60 22.02
C VAL A 75 -13.72 -3.31 20.68
N TYR A 76 -13.86 -2.55 19.61
CA TYR A 76 -13.72 -3.04 18.24
C TYR A 76 -12.69 -2.21 17.50
N ILE A 77 -11.82 -2.89 16.75
CA ILE A 77 -10.89 -2.27 15.80
C ILE A 77 -11.32 -2.68 14.39
N ILE A 78 -11.58 -1.71 13.52
CA ILE A 78 -12.06 -1.93 12.15
C ILE A 78 -10.95 -1.60 11.16
N SER A 79 -10.46 -2.63 10.45
CA SER A 79 -9.37 -2.58 9.46
C SER A 79 -9.83 -3.17 8.11
N VAL A 80 -10.96 -2.68 7.61
CA VAL A 80 -11.55 -3.14 6.34
C VAL A 80 -11.08 -2.30 5.15
N PRO A 81 -11.15 -2.83 3.90
CA PRO A 81 -10.80 -2.07 2.70
C PRO A 81 -11.61 -0.79 2.53
N THR A 82 -10.94 0.26 2.05
CA THR A 82 -11.51 1.59 1.79
C THR A 82 -11.10 2.06 0.38
N PRO A 83 -11.63 1.40 -0.69
CA PRO A 83 -11.28 1.76 -2.06
C PRO A 83 -11.87 3.13 -2.44
N TYR A 84 -11.37 3.71 -3.54
CA TYR A 84 -11.96 4.89 -4.14
C TYR A 84 -12.76 4.53 -5.40
N LEU A 85 -13.76 5.35 -5.70
CA LEU A 85 -14.55 5.26 -6.93
C LEU A 85 -13.77 5.93 -8.07
N LYS A 86 -13.43 5.19 -9.13
CA LYS A 86 -12.58 5.67 -10.23
C LYS A 86 -13.11 6.94 -10.91
N GLU A 87 -14.40 7.08 -11.05
CA GLU A 87 -15.04 8.25 -11.71
C GLU A 87 -15.02 9.49 -10.84
N SER A 88 -15.53 9.39 -9.60
CA SER A 88 -15.66 10.54 -8.69
C SER A 88 -14.41 10.82 -7.87
N LYS A 89 -13.44 9.90 -7.84
CA LYS A 89 -12.23 9.93 -7.01
C LYS A 89 -12.52 9.97 -5.49
N LYS A 90 -13.76 9.74 -5.09
CA LYS A 90 -14.19 9.72 -3.68
C LYS A 90 -14.06 8.33 -3.07
N LEU A 91 -13.92 8.28 -1.76
CA LEU A 91 -13.94 7.03 -1.00
C LEU A 91 -15.26 6.26 -1.23
N ASP A 92 -15.18 4.94 -1.44
CA ASP A 92 -16.33 4.04 -1.36
C ASP A 92 -16.51 3.55 0.09
N PRO A 93 -17.52 4.05 0.83
CA PRO A 93 -17.69 3.74 2.25
C PRO A 93 -18.38 2.40 2.52
N LYS A 94 -18.72 1.62 1.52
CA LYS A 94 -19.57 0.42 1.68
C LYS A 94 -19.05 -0.56 2.71
N PHE A 95 -17.77 -0.89 2.67
CA PHE A 95 -17.20 -1.89 3.57
C PHE A 95 -17.15 -1.39 5.02
N ILE A 96 -16.76 -0.13 5.22
CA ILE A 96 -16.68 0.46 6.56
C ILE A 96 -18.06 0.64 7.19
N ILE A 97 -19.06 1.09 6.39
CA ILE A 97 -20.47 1.19 6.85
C ILE A 97 -20.99 -0.20 7.25
N LYS A 98 -20.73 -1.23 6.41
CA LYS A 98 -21.16 -2.61 6.71
C LYS A 98 -20.53 -3.10 8.02
N ALA A 99 -19.22 -2.91 8.20
CA ALA A 99 -18.51 -3.33 9.41
C ALA A 99 -19.05 -2.60 10.65
N VAL A 100 -19.22 -1.28 10.58
CA VAL A 100 -19.79 -0.48 11.67
C VAL A 100 -21.21 -0.95 12.02
N ASN A 101 -22.06 -1.18 11.01
CA ASN A 101 -23.42 -1.66 11.25
C ASN A 101 -23.44 -3.02 11.95
N SER A 102 -22.58 -3.96 11.57
CA SER A 102 -22.46 -5.25 12.24
C SER A 102 -21.94 -5.11 13.67
N VAL A 103 -21.04 -4.17 13.94
CA VAL A 103 -20.60 -3.83 15.31
C VAL A 103 -21.77 -3.29 16.12
N LEU A 104 -22.54 -2.35 15.58
CA LEU A 104 -23.69 -1.75 16.29
C LEU A 104 -24.82 -2.74 16.60
N ASP A 105 -24.91 -3.85 15.85
CA ASP A 105 -25.84 -4.95 16.12
C ASP A 105 -25.36 -5.86 17.28
N ASN A 106 -24.06 -5.83 17.61
CA ASN A 106 -23.44 -6.72 18.59
C ASN A 106 -22.80 -6.00 19.79
N CYS A 107 -22.71 -4.66 19.78
CA CYS A 107 -22.00 -3.90 20.81
C CYS A 107 -22.78 -3.73 22.11
N GLU A 108 -22.06 -3.36 23.15
CA GLU A 108 -22.61 -2.98 24.45
C GLU A 108 -22.60 -1.45 24.61
N LYS A 109 -23.30 -0.92 25.66
CA LYS A 109 -23.21 0.49 25.97
C LYS A 109 -21.79 0.86 26.43
N GLY A 110 -21.32 2.04 26.01
CA GLY A 110 -19.97 2.51 26.28
C GLY A 110 -18.90 1.85 25.39
N THR A 111 -19.32 1.23 24.27
CA THR A 111 -18.42 0.62 23.30
C THR A 111 -17.53 1.66 22.62
N ILE A 112 -16.24 1.32 22.49
CA ILE A 112 -15.26 2.06 21.71
C ILE A 112 -15.13 1.39 20.33
N ILE A 113 -15.40 2.15 19.27
CA ILE A 113 -15.19 1.74 17.88
C ILE A 113 -13.97 2.49 17.36
N ILE A 114 -12.89 1.77 17.10
CA ILE A 114 -11.64 2.30 16.57
C ILE A 114 -11.62 2.01 15.08
N ILE A 115 -11.66 3.05 14.25
CA ILE A 115 -11.48 2.95 12.81
C ILE A 115 -9.98 3.05 12.50
N GLU A 116 -9.38 1.93 12.14
CA GLU A 116 -7.96 1.86 11.76
C GLU A 116 -7.76 1.96 10.24
N SER A 117 -8.79 1.62 9.45
CA SER A 117 -8.79 1.82 8.00
C SER A 117 -8.49 3.28 7.63
N THR A 118 -7.62 3.50 6.64
CA THR A 118 -7.39 4.84 6.08
C THR A 118 -8.65 5.33 5.38
N VAL A 119 -9.07 6.53 5.70
CA VAL A 119 -10.29 7.14 5.16
C VAL A 119 -10.03 8.59 4.72
N SER A 120 -10.89 9.09 3.82
CA SER A 120 -10.89 10.51 3.44
C SER A 120 -11.29 11.40 4.62
N PRO A 121 -10.72 12.59 4.77
CA PRO A 121 -11.09 13.54 5.83
C PRO A 121 -12.59 13.85 5.87
N GLY A 122 -13.20 13.70 7.04
CA GLY A 122 -14.64 13.87 7.25
C GLY A 122 -15.48 12.62 6.97
N THR A 123 -14.87 11.48 6.69
CA THR A 123 -15.58 10.20 6.45
C THR A 123 -16.37 9.77 7.68
N ILE A 124 -15.78 9.86 8.87
CA ILE A 124 -16.47 9.47 10.12
C ILE A 124 -17.69 10.32 10.35
N ASP A 125 -17.58 11.63 10.16
CA ASP A 125 -18.71 12.55 10.32
C ASP A 125 -19.83 12.28 9.30
N LYS A 126 -19.44 12.04 8.05
CA LYS A 126 -20.37 11.92 6.92
C LYS A 126 -21.08 10.56 6.87
N PHE A 127 -20.37 9.48 7.19
CA PHE A 127 -20.89 8.13 6.95
C PHE A 127 -21.08 7.31 8.22
N ILE A 128 -20.27 7.52 9.27
CA ILE A 128 -20.29 6.65 10.47
C ILE A 128 -21.21 7.19 11.54
N ARG A 129 -21.10 8.47 11.91
CA ARG A 129 -21.99 9.09 12.91
C ARG A 129 -23.48 8.97 12.56
N PRO A 130 -23.92 9.13 11.30
CA PRO A 130 -25.32 8.90 10.92
C PRO A 130 -25.82 7.49 11.19
N GLU A 131 -24.98 6.45 11.00
CA GLU A 131 -25.39 5.06 11.26
C GLU A 131 -25.67 4.82 12.76
N ILE A 132 -24.88 5.43 13.65
CA ILE A 132 -25.09 5.38 15.11
C ILE A 132 -26.39 6.11 15.48
N THR A 133 -26.60 7.31 14.95
CA THR A 133 -27.78 8.14 15.23
C THR A 133 -29.07 7.47 14.74
N LYS A 134 -29.07 6.81 13.58
CA LYS A 134 -30.21 6.03 13.07
C LYS A 134 -30.69 4.96 14.04
N ARG A 135 -29.78 4.40 14.84
CA ARG A 135 -30.07 3.40 15.89
C ARG A 135 -30.47 4.02 17.22
N LYS A 136 -30.62 5.35 17.29
CA LYS A 136 -30.93 6.11 18.53
C LYS A 136 -29.90 5.91 19.64
N LEU A 137 -28.63 5.61 19.25
CA LEU A 137 -27.50 5.53 20.17
C LEU A 137 -26.83 6.90 20.29
N SER A 138 -26.40 7.23 21.51
CA SER A 138 -25.76 8.51 21.86
C SER A 138 -24.24 8.40 21.71
N ILE A 139 -23.68 9.21 20.79
CA ILE A 139 -22.21 9.32 20.66
C ILE A 139 -21.66 10.03 21.90
N GLY A 140 -20.60 9.50 22.48
CA GLY A 140 -19.99 9.98 23.70
C GLY A 140 -20.56 9.36 24.97
N MET A 141 -21.65 8.56 24.88
CA MET A 141 -22.23 7.79 26.00
C MET A 141 -22.40 6.31 25.66
N ASP A 142 -23.19 5.99 24.63
CA ASP A 142 -23.43 4.59 24.24
C ASP A 142 -22.30 4.09 23.33
N ILE A 143 -21.78 4.97 22.47
CA ILE A 143 -20.70 4.67 21.51
C ILE A 143 -19.65 5.78 21.55
N HIS A 144 -18.38 5.39 21.61
CA HIS A 144 -17.24 6.28 21.47
C HIS A 144 -16.53 5.98 20.15
N LEU A 145 -16.35 7.00 19.30
CA LEU A 145 -15.65 6.90 18.03
C LEU A 145 -14.20 7.34 18.20
N VAL A 146 -13.31 6.55 17.59
CA VAL A 146 -11.87 6.84 17.53
C VAL A 146 -11.38 6.52 16.12
N HIS A 147 -10.50 7.36 15.58
CA HIS A 147 -9.76 7.08 14.35
C HIS A 147 -8.28 6.90 14.68
N ALA A 148 -7.74 5.74 14.38
CA ALA A 148 -6.32 5.44 14.64
C ALA A 148 -5.67 4.83 13.39
N PRO A 149 -5.42 5.62 12.32
CA PRO A 149 -4.92 5.12 11.05
C PRO A 149 -3.53 4.51 11.17
N GLU A 150 -3.31 3.38 10.49
CA GLU A 150 -2.04 2.68 10.47
C GLU A 150 -1.10 3.22 9.40
N ARG A 151 0.22 3.15 9.66
CA ARG A 151 1.30 3.70 8.83
C ARG A 151 2.27 2.66 8.29
N ILE A 152 2.02 1.37 8.53
CA ILE A 152 2.93 0.29 8.13
C ILE A 152 2.98 0.10 6.60
N ILE A 153 4.13 -0.42 6.15
CA ILE A 153 4.38 -0.72 4.74
C ILE A 153 4.80 -2.20 4.62
N PRO A 154 4.26 -2.96 3.65
CA PRO A 154 4.70 -4.33 3.37
C PRO A 154 6.22 -4.46 3.25
N GLY A 155 6.76 -5.55 3.79
CA GLY A 155 8.19 -5.87 3.83
C GLY A 155 8.92 -5.50 5.13
N ASN A 156 8.28 -4.74 6.05
CA ASN A 156 8.81 -4.41 7.38
C ASN A 156 7.71 -4.15 8.41
N MET A 157 6.54 -4.77 8.22
CA MET A 157 5.31 -4.43 8.97
C MET A 157 5.46 -4.57 10.47
N ILE A 158 6.06 -5.67 10.94
CA ILE A 158 6.13 -5.98 12.38
C ILE A 158 7.01 -4.96 13.10
N TYR A 159 8.16 -4.63 12.52
CA TYR A 159 9.03 -3.59 13.08
C TYR A 159 8.35 -2.23 13.10
N GLU A 160 7.65 -1.87 12.01
CA GLU A 160 6.97 -0.58 11.90
C GLU A 160 5.77 -0.48 12.85
N LEU A 161 5.02 -1.56 13.10
CA LEU A 161 3.96 -1.61 14.11
C LEU A 161 4.49 -1.24 15.51
N GLU A 162 5.69 -1.73 15.85
CA GLU A 162 6.30 -1.47 17.15
C GLU A 162 6.95 -0.09 17.26
N HIS A 163 7.47 0.49 16.16
CA HIS A 163 8.37 1.64 16.23
C HIS A 163 7.82 2.94 15.62
N ASN A 164 6.85 2.85 14.70
CA ASN A 164 6.26 4.06 14.12
C ASN A 164 5.42 4.81 15.16
N SER A 165 5.45 6.14 15.08
CA SER A 165 4.52 6.97 15.84
C SER A 165 3.08 6.71 15.38
N ARG A 166 2.11 6.81 16.31
CA ARG A 166 0.67 6.65 16.02
C ARG A 166 -0.09 7.95 16.26
N THR A 167 -1.20 8.10 15.55
CA THR A 167 -2.14 9.19 15.78
C THR A 167 -3.47 8.58 16.23
N ILE A 168 -4.07 9.14 17.28
CA ILE A 168 -5.38 8.76 17.79
C ILE A 168 -6.27 9.99 17.73
N GLY A 169 -7.24 9.99 16.82
CA GLY A 169 -8.29 11.00 16.73
C GLY A 169 -9.50 10.60 17.56
N CYS A 170 -9.96 11.45 18.44
CA CYS A 170 -11.12 11.17 19.29
C CYS A 170 -11.88 12.45 19.64
N ASP A 171 -13.16 12.31 20.04
CA ASP A 171 -13.99 13.41 20.55
C ASP A 171 -13.75 13.65 22.05
N ASP A 172 -13.39 12.60 22.80
CA ASP A 172 -13.13 12.65 24.24
C ASP A 172 -11.70 12.18 24.51
N THR A 173 -10.87 13.06 25.04
CA THR A 173 -9.48 12.78 25.40
C THR A 173 -9.34 11.60 26.37
N LYS A 174 -10.30 11.38 27.29
CA LYS A 174 -10.27 10.23 28.19
C LYS A 174 -10.39 8.90 27.45
N ILE A 175 -11.21 8.89 26.39
CA ILE A 175 -11.32 7.72 25.50
C ILE A 175 -10.03 7.57 24.68
N GLY A 176 -9.47 8.68 24.20
CA GLY A 176 -8.15 8.69 23.53
C GLY A 176 -7.07 8.07 24.40
N GLU A 177 -6.99 8.43 25.69
CA GLU A 177 -6.02 7.85 26.64
C GLU A 177 -6.26 6.35 26.88
N ARG A 178 -7.51 5.88 26.94
CA ARG A 178 -7.80 4.44 27.03
C ARG A 178 -7.34 3.68 25.80
N VAL A 179 -7.56 4.23 24.60
CA VAL A 179 -7.10 3.63 23.33
C VAL A 179 -5.58 3.68 23.24
N LYS A 180 -4.96 4.76 23.68
CA LYS A 180 -3.50 4.89 23.78
C LYS A 180 -2.90 3.75 24.64
N GLN A 181 -3.47 3.44 25.79
CA GLN A 181 -3.01 2.32 26.64
C GLN A 181 -3.11 0.96 25.92
N ILE A 182 -4.07 0.78 25.01
CA ILE A 182 -4.14 -0.44 24.19
C ILE A 182 -2.95 -0.52 23.24
N TYR A 183 -2.66 0.55 22.51
CA TYR A 183 -1.54 0.58 21.56
C TYR A 183 -0.18 0.59 22.24
N GLU A 184 -0.03 1.19 23.43
CA GLU A 184 1.20 1.18 24.24
C GLU A 184 1.63 -0.22 24.69
N THR A 185 0.75 -1.24 24.60
CA THR A 185 1.12 -2.63 24.87
C THR A 185 2.21 -3.13 23.92
N PHE A 186 2.31 -2.56 22.72
CA PHE A 186 3.31 -2.96 21.71
C PHE A 186 4.02 -1.79 21.01
N CYS A 187 3.39 -0.61 20.90
CA CYS A 187 3.95 0.55 20.22
C CYS A 187 4.95 1.28 21.11
N LYS A 188 6.18 1.38 20.64
CA LYS A 188 7.29 2.12 21.28
C LYS A 188 7.44 3.53 20.74
N GLY A 189 6.79 3.82 19.60
CA GLY A 189 6.76 5.15 19.00
C GLY A 189 5.88 6.13 19.77
N GLU A 190 5.99 7.40 19.48
CA GLU A 190 5.14 8.44 20.06
C GLU A 190 3.67 8.23 19.67
N ILE A 191 2.76 8.34 20.62
CA ILE A 191 1.31 8.27 20.37
C ILE A 191 0.70 9.65 20.61
N ILE A 192 0.22 10.27 19.53
CA ILE A 192 -0.34 11.62 19.51
C ILE A 192 -1.86 11.54 19.56
N ILE A 193 -2.49 12.20 20.54
CA ILE A 193 -3.96 12.32 20.62
C ILE A 193 -4.37 13.66 20.00
N THR A 194 -5.37 13.64 19.13
CA THR A 194 -5.92 14.80 18.44
C THR A 194 -7.43 14.61 18.17
N ASP A 195 -8.07 15.51 17.44
CA ASP A 195 -9.43 15.31 16.95
C ASP A 195 -9.48 14.32 15.75
N ILE A 196 -10.67 13.76 15.50
CA ILE A 196 -10.88 12.73 14.46
C ILE A 196 -10.49 13.26 13.07
N ARG A 197 -10.90 14.48 12.71
CA ARG A 197 -10.64 15.02 11.36
C ARG A 197 -9.17 15.29 11.12
N SER A 198 -8.45 15.76 12.14
CA SER A 198 -6.99 15.93 12.08
C SER A 198 -6.28 14.59 11.91
N ALA A 199 -6.75 13.52 12.58
CA ALA A 199 -6.19 12.18 12.40
C ALA A 199 -6.47 11.62 10.99
N GLU A 200 -7.69 11.79 10.46
CA GLU A 200 -8.04 11.42 9.07
C GLU A 200 -7.14 12.14 8.06
N MET A 201 -7.00 13.47 8.20
CA MET A 201 -6.21 14.29 7.29
C MET A 201 -4.71 13.96 7.36
N SER A 202 -4.15 13.78 8.56
CA SER A 202 -2.72 13.56 8.74
C SER A 202 -2.21 12.34 7.98
N LYS A 203 -2.97 11.25 8.01
CA LYS A 203 -2.63 10.01 7.29
C LYS A 203 -2.63 10.19 5.77
N VAL A 204 -3.64 10.85 5.23
CA VAL A 204 -3.77 11.08 3.79
C VAL A 204 -2.67 12.05 3.30
N VAL A 205 -2.33 13.06 4.10
CA VAL A 205 -1.27 14.03 3.77
C VAL A 205 0.09 13.38 3.68
N GLU A 206 0.45 12.43 4.54
CA GLU A 206 1.74 11.72 4.49
C GLU A 206 1.95 11.03 3.13
N ASN A 207 0.96 10.29 2.66
CA ASN A 207 1.05 9.60 1.38
C ASN A 207 0.97 10.57 0.19
N THR A 208 0.15 11.62 0.30
CA THR A 208 0.06 12.68 -0.72
C THR A 208 1.39 13.44 -0.87
N TYR A 209 2.08 13.75 0.23
CA TYR A 209 3.40 14.37 0.18
C TYR A 209 4.41 13.48 -0.56
N ARG A 210 4.42 12.18 -0.25
CA ARG A 210 5.30 11.22 -0.95
C ARG A 210 4.99 11.13 -2.44
N ASP A 211 3.71 11.11 -2.80
CA ASP A 211 3.25 11.09 -4.20
C ASP A 211 3.70 12.33 -4.97
N ILE A 212 3.55 13.53 -4.39
CA ILE A 212 4.01 14.79 -4.98
C ILE A 212 5.54 14.79 -5.15
N ASN A 213 6.27 14.31 -4.16
CA ASN A 213 7.73 14.25 -4.22
C ASN A 213 8.23 13.29 -5.30
N ILE A 214 7.57 12.12 -5.48
CA ILE A 214 7.86 11.19 -6.57
C ILE A 214 7.52 11.82 -7.92
N ALA A 215 6.40 12.54 -8.03
CA ALA A 215 6.01 13.23 -9.26
C ALA A 215 7.06 14.28 -9.67
N PHE A 216 7.58 15.05 -8.72
CA PHE A 216 8.67 15.98 -8.94
C PHE A 216 9.92 15.26 -9.47
N ALA A 217 10.32 14.14 -8.86
CA ALA A 217 11.46 13.34 -9.31
C ALA A 217 11.23 12.78 -10.74
N ASN A 218 10.02 12.34 -11.04
CA ASN A 218 9.64 11.84 -12.36
C ASN A 218 9.66 12.94 -13.43
N GLU A 219 9.25 14.13 -13.09
CA GLU A 219 9.34 15.30 -13.99
C GLU A 219 10.79 15.69 -14.24
N LEU A 220 11.64 15.73 -13.19
CA LEU A 220 13.08 15.94 -13.32
C LEU A 220 13.73 14.87 -14.22
N ALA A 221 13.33 13.61 -14.12
CA ALA A 221 13.87 12.55 -15.00
C ALA A 221 13.59 12.84 -16.49
N LYS A 222 12.40 13.36 -16.80
CA LYS A 222 12.04 13.76 -18.19
C LYS A 222 12.87 14.95 -18.66
N ILE A 223 13.10 15.95 -17.80
CA ILE A 223 13.90 17.15 -18.09
C ILE A 223 15.37 16.75 -18.29
N CYS A 224 15.96 16.05 -17.32
CA CYS A 224 17.36 15.64 -17.38
C CYS A 224 17.66 14.80 -18.64
N ARG A 225 16.72 13.91 -18.97
CA ARG A 225 16.85 13.13 -20.21
C ARG A 225 16.83 13.99 -21.47
N HIS A 226 15.96 15.00 -21.54
CA HIS A 226 15.91 15.91 -22.69
C HIS A 226 17.27 16.58 -22.93
N ASP A 227 17.95 16.97 -21.85
CA ASP A 227 19.21 17.71 -21.88
C ASP A 227 20.46 16.80 -21.78
N GLY A 228 20.28 15.47 -21.72
CA GLY A 228 21.40 14.51 -21.64
C GLY A 228 22.08 14.46 -20.26
N MET A 229 21.39 14.87 -19.20
CA MET A 229 21.89 14.82 -17.82
C MET A 229 21.46 13.52 -17.12
N ASP A 230 22.17 13.13 -16.05
CA ASP A 230 21.79 12.02 -15.16
C ASP A 230 20.93 12.56 -14.00
N VAL A 231 19.64 12.22 -13.98
CA VAL A 231 18.71 12.64 -12.93
C VAL A 231 19.12 12.13 -11.55
N TYR A 232 19.72 10.96 -11.46
CA TYR A 232 20.14 10.36 -10.19
C TYR A 232 21.31 11.12 -9.57
N GLU A 233 22.26 11.56 -10.40
CA GLU A 233 23.34 12.44 -9.99
C GLU A 233 22.80 13.79 -9.50
N ILE A 234 21.91 14.41 -10.29
CA ILE A 234 21.27 15.69 -9.93
C ILE A 234 20.53 15.61 -8.60
N ILE A 235 19.71 14.54 -8.40
CA ILE A 235 18.99 14.32 -7.13
C ILE A 235 19.97 14.11 -5.97
N ASN A 236 21.03 13.33 -6.18
CA ASN A 236 22.04 13.10 -5.15
C ASN A 236 22.75 14.41 -4.73
N ILE A 237 23.08 15.26 -5.68
CA ILE A 237 23.67 16.58 -5.42
C ILE A 237 22.67 17.47 -4.67
N ALA A 238 21.44 17.57 -5.15
CA ALA A 238 20.40 18.40 -4.55
C ALA A 238 20.10 17.98 -3.10
N ASN A 239 20.07 16.69 -2.81
CA ASN A 239 19.83 16.12 -1.48
C ASN A 239 20.99 16.35 -0.49
N LYS A 240 22.14 16.89 -0.92
CA LYS A 240 23.18 17.38 0.01
C LYS A 240 22.76 18.67 0.71
N HIS A 241 21.78 19.38 0.17
CA HIS A 241 21.24 20.56 0.84
C HIS A 241 20.34 20.13 2.02
N PRO A 242 20.52 20.64 3.24
CA PRO A 242 19.88 20.13 4.46
C PRO A 242 18.35 20.26 4.48
N ARG A 243 17.75 21.05 3.60
CA ARG A 243 16.31 21.25 3.48
C ARG A 243 15.70 20.57 2.25
N VAL A 244 16.46 19.70 1.56
CA VAL A 244 16.02 19.02 0.33
C VAL A 244 16.07 17.52 0.54
N ASN A 245 14.97 16.84 0.24
CA ASN A 245 14.87 15.38 0.27
C ASN A 245 13.99 14.92 -0.90
N ILE A 246 14.57 14.89 -2.10
CA ILE A 246 13.89 14.43 -3.32
C ILE A 246 13.95 12.91 -3.35
N LEU A 247 12.81 12.27 -3.55
CA LEU A 247 12.70 10.83 -3.74
C LEU A 247 13.21 10.40 -5.13
N GLN A 248 13.34 9.09 -5.35
CA GLN A 248 13.84 8.57 -6.63
C GLN A 248 12.70 8.52 -7.67
N PRO A 249 12.99 8.86 -8.94
CA PRO A 249 12.06 8.63 -10.03
C PRO A 249 11.86 7.14 -10.28
N GLY A 250 10.76 6.79 -10.97
CA GLY A 250 10.43 5.41 -11.27
C GLY A 250 9.41 5.25 -12.37
N PRO A 251 9.01 4.00 -12.69
CA PRO A 251 8.11 3.69 -13.79
C PRO A 251 6.65 4.08 -13.54
N GLY A 252 6.35 4.64 -12.38
CA GLY A 252 5.03 5.02 -11.88
C GLY A 252 4.91 4.76 -10.39
N VAL A 253 3.72 4.99 -9.85
CA VAL A 253 3.39 4.80 -8.42
C VAL A 253 2.28 3.77 -8.30
N GLY A 254 2.58 2.67 -7.66
CA GLY A 254 1.65 1.57 -7.39
C GLY A 254 1.38 1.37 -5.90
N GLY A 255 0.74 0.25 -5.59
CA GLY A 255 0.32 -0.11 -4.23
C GLY A 255 -1.03 0.48 -3.85
N HIS A 256 -1.50 0.14 -2.65
CA HIS A 256 -2.86 0.47 -2.20
C HIS A 256 -2.95 1.81 -1.45
N CYS A 257 -1.82 2.46 -1.15
CA CYS A 257 -1.80 3.66 -0.31
C CYS A 257 -1.42 4.91 -1.12
N ILE A 258 -0.17 5.00 -1.61
CA ILE A 258 0.33 6.22 -2.28
C ILE A 258 -0.42 6.48 -3.60
N SER A 259 -0.85 5.44 -4.32
CA SER A 259 -1.63 5.56 -5.55
C SER A 259 -3.10 5.93 -5.31
N VAL A 260 -3.62 5.75 -4.08
CA VAL A 260 -5.05 5.89 -3.73
C VAL A 260 -5.32 7.14 -2.90
N ASP A 261 -4.59 7.33 -1.79
CA ASP A 261 -4.89 8.39 -0.80
C ASP A 261 -4.95 9.81 -1.39
N PRO A 262 -4.06 10.21 -2.33
CA PRO A 262 -4.16 11.54 -2.95
C PRO A 262 -5.49 11.77 -3.69
N TRP A 263 -6.10 10.70 -4.23
CA TRP A 263 -7.39 10.82 -4.90
C TRP A 263 -8.53 11.18 -3.94
N PHE A 264 -8.44 10.80 -2.66
CA PHE A 264 -9.41 11.24 -1.66
C PHE A 264 -9.46 12.76 -1.56
N LEU A 265 -8.28 13.41 -1.52
CA LEU A 265 -8.22 14.88 -1.49
C LEU A 265 -8.70 15.50 -2.80
N VAL A 266 -8.33 14.94 -3.94
CA VAL A 266 -8.80 15.44 -5.26
C VAL A 266 -10.32 15.29 -5.39
N GLY A 267 -10.89 14.17 -4.94
CA GLY A 267 -12.32 13.91 -5.03
C GLY A 267 -13.16 14.77 -4.09
N ASP A 268 -12.67 15.05 -2.90
CA ASP A 268 -13.41 15.83 -1.90
C ASP A 268 -13.15 17.35 -1.98
N TYR A 269 -11.99 17.77 -2.51
CA TYR A 269 -11.58 19.18 -2.62
C TYR A 269 -11.10 19.53 -4.04
N PRO A 270 -11.91 19.33 -5.10
CA PRO A 270 -11.46 19.44 -6.49
C PRO A 270 -10.93 20.84 -6.85
N ASP A 271 -11.48 21.89 -6.26
CA ASP A 271 -11.07 23.28 -6.53
C ASP A 271 -9.80 23.71 -5.78
N LEU A 272 -9.34 22.91 -4.80
CA LEU A 272 -8.20 23.24 -3.94
C LEU A 272 -6.96 22.36 -4.19
N THR A 273 -7.06 21.31 -5.00
CA THR A 273 -6.06 20.25 -5.13
C THR A 273 -5.28 20.26 -6.45
N ASN A 274 -5.03 21.43 -7.01
CA ASN A 274 -4.34 21.58 -8.31
C ASN A 274 -2.96 20.90 -8.34
N LEU A 275 -2.13 21.10 -7.31
CA LEU A 275 -0.81 20.50 -7.19
C LEU A 275 -0.91 18.95 -7.09
N ILE A 276 -1.81 18.46 -6.23
CA ILE A 276 -2.01 17.03 -6.00
C ILE A 276 -2.48 16.35 -7.28
N LEU A 277 -3.47 16.94 -7.98
CA LEU A 277 -3.98 16.43 -9.25
C LEU A 277 -2.88 16.40 -10.32
N SER A 278 -2.05 17.45 -10.39
CA SER A 278 -0.93 17.50 -11.35
C SER A 278 0.10 16.42 -11.05
N ALA A 279 0.45 16.23 -9.79
CA ALA A 279 1.36 15.17 -9.35
C ALA A 279 0.84 13.76 -9.73
N ARG A 280 -0.45 13.49 -9.47
CA ARG A 280 -1.07 12.23 -9.88
C ARG A 280 -0.98 12.01 -11.40
N LYS A 281 -1.32 13.04 -12.20
CA LYS A 281 -1.21 12.96 -13.67
C LYS A 281 0.21 12.67 -14.14
N ILE A 282 1.24 13.25 -13.49
CA ILE A 282 2.65 12.98 -13.81
C ILE A 282 2.97 11.51 -13.49
N ASN A 283 2.66 11.02 -12.29
CA ASN A 283 2.94 9.66 -11.87
C ASN A 283 2.19 8.64 -12.73
N ASP A 284 0.91 8.87 -13.04
CA ASP A 284 0.09 7.99 -13.89
C ASP A 284 0.55 8.01 -15.36
N SER A 285 1.29 9.04 -15.80
CA SER A 285 1.87 9.10 -17.14
C SER A 285 3.17 8.30 -17.31
N MET A 286 3.78 7.84 -16.20
CA MET A 286 5.10 7.20 -16.24
C MET A 286 5.11 5.85 -16.96
N PRO A 287 4.10 4.95 -16.87
CA PRO A 287 4.07 3.74 -17.69
C PRO A 287 4.12 4.06 -19.19
N ASN A 288 3.41 5.09 -19.65
CA ASN A 288 3.51 5.58 -21.05
C ASN A 288 4.90 6.12 -21.39
N HIS A 289 5.55 6.81 -20.45
CA HIS A 289 6.93 7.27 -20.63
C HIS A 289 7.90 6.09 -20.78
N VAL A 290 7.76 5.05 -19.96
CA VAL A 290 8.54 3.81 -20.06
C VAL A 290 8.30 3.14 -21.44
N LEU A 291 7.05 3.04 -21.90
CA LEU A 291 6.74 2.49 -23.23
C LEU A 291 7.42 3.28 -24.34
N LYS A 292 7.43 4.61 -24.28
CA LYS A 292 8.16 5.45 -25.22
C LYS A 292 9.65 5.12 -25.22
N ARG A 293 10.25 4.95 -24.03
CA ARG A 293 11.66 4.56 -23.88
C ARG A 293 11.95 3.20 -24.51
N ILE A 294 11.09 2.22 -24.28
CA ILE A 294 11.21 0.88 -24.92
C ILE A 294 11.25 1.03 -26.44
N ARG A 295 10.31 1.78 -27.02
CA ARG A 295 10.23 2.01 -28.46
C ARG A 295 11.44 2.75 -29.03
N ASP A 296 12.00 3.72 -28.30
CA ASP A 296 13.21 4.43 -28.69
C ASP A 296 14.41 3.47 -28.76
N ILE A 297 14.58 2.60 -27.77
CA ILE A 297 15.64 1.58 -27.72
C ILE A 297 15.46 0.56 -28.86
N MET A 298 14.24 0.07 -29.06
CA MET A 298 13.93 -0.85 -30.17
C MET A 298 14.31 -0.24 -31.52
N ARG A 299 13.97 1.03 -31.75
CA ARG A 299 14.31 1.76 -32.99
C ARG A 299 15.82 1.93 -33.17
N GLU A 300 16.54 2.33 -32.11
CA GLU A 300 17.99 2.50 -32.10
C GLU A 300 18.71 1.19 -32.51
N HIS A 301 18.18 0.06 -31.99
CA HIS A 301 18.76 -1.27 -32.23
C HIS A 301 18.11 -2.07 -33.35
N LYS A 302 17.19 -1.47 -34.12
CA LYS A 302 16.47 -2.11 -35.23
C LYS A 302 15.74 -3.39 -34.83
N ILE A 303 15.20 -3.42 -33.60
CA ILE A 303 14.36 -4.51 -33.11
C ILE A 303 12.92 -4.15 -33.47
N ASN A 304 12.31 -4.92 -34.38
CA ASN A 304 10.95 -4.63 -34.86
C ASN A 304 9.86 -5.47 -34.16
N ASP A 305 10.25 -6.45 -33.38
CA ASP A 305 9.36 -7.39 -32.73
C ASP A 305 9.30 -7.08 -31.22
N ILE A 306 8.14 -6.60 -30.76
CA ILE A 306 7.89 -6.29 -29.34
C ILE A 306 7.97 -7.53 -28.44
N SER A 307 7.78 -8.74 -29.00
CA SER A 307 7.92 -10.00 -28.25
C SER A 307 9.35 -10.28 -27.79
N ARG A 308 10.33 -9.52 -28.29
CA ARG A 308 11.73 -9.54 -27.83
C ARG A 308 11.99 -8.65 -26.60
N VAL A 309 10.95 -7.98 -26.10
CA VAL A 309 11.00 -7.17 -24.88
C VAL A 309 10.51 -8.01 -23.70
N GLY A 310 11.27 -7.98 -22.61
CA GLY A 310 10.91 -8.59 -21.34
C GLY A 310 10.77 -7.56 -20.23
N LEU A 311 9.66 -7.58 -19.50
CA LEU A 311 9.42 -6.79 -18.30
C LEU A 311 9.79 -7.62 -17.07
N TYR A 312 10.76 -7.16 -16.33
CA TYR A 312 11.18 -7.75 -15.06
C TYR A 312 10.57 -6.96 -13.90
N GLY A 313 9.80 -7.64 -13.05
CA GLY A 313 9.11 -7.10 -11.90
C GLY A 313 7.66 -6.70 -12.22
N LEU A 314 6.70 -7.47 -11.67
CA LEU A 314 5.26 -7.27 -11.81
C LEU A 314 4.62 -6.70 -10.54
N THR A 315 5.32 -6.75 -9.42
CA THR A 315 4.86 -6.17 -8.15
C THR A 315 5.05 -4.66 -8.14
N TYR A 316 4.40 -3.97 -7.21
CA TYR A 316 4.57 -2.51 -7.11
C TYR A 316 5.83 -2.09 -6.33
N LYS A 317 6.38 -3.00 -5.52
CA LYS A 317 7.54 -2.77 -4.64
C LYS A 317 8.47 -3.98 -4.68
N GLU A 318 9.73 -3.76 -4.34
CA GLU A 318 10.74 -4.82 -4.25
C GLU A 318 10.48 -5.80 -3.10
N ASN A 319 10.74 -7.08 -3.35
CA ASN A 319 10.72 -8.17 -2.38
C ASN A 319 9.37 -8.38 -1.65
N VAL A 320 8.27 -8.13 -2.36
CA VAL A 320 6.91 -8.44 -1.94
C VAL A 320 6.13 -9.09 -3.09
N ASP A 321 5.04 -9.78 -2.79
CA ASP A 321 4.15 -10.44 -3.76
C ASP A 321 2.95 -9.59 -4.20
N ASP A 322 2.89 -8.32 -3.75
CA ASP A 322 1.75 -7.42 -3.97
C ASP A 322 1.82 -6.74 -5.35
N THR A 323 0.86 -7.06 -6.20
CA THR A 323 0.74 -6.54 -7.58
C THR A 323 -0.31 -5.43 -7.74
N ARG A 324 -0.95 -4.99 -6.65
CA ARG A 324 -2.01 -3.98 -6.71
C ARG A 324 -1.51 -2.65 -7.26
N GLU A 325 -2.25 -2.10 -8.23
CA GLU A 325 -1.92 -0.83 -8.91
C GLU A 325 -0.46 -0.78 -9.43
N SER A 326 0.11 -1.94 -9.79
CA SER A 326 1.49 -2.02 -10.27
C SER A 326 1.68 -1.25 -11.59
N PRO A 327 2.72 -0.38 -11.69
CA PRO A 327 3.08 0.27 -12.95
C PRO A 327 3.41 -0.70 -14.08
N ALA A 328 3.87 -1.91 -13.75
CA ALA A 328 4.13 -2.95 -14.74
C ALA A 328 2.84 -3.48 -15.37
N LEU A 329 1.81 -3.71 -14.56
CA LEU A 329 0.49 -4.13 -15.06
C LEU A 329 -0.19 -3.02 -15.83
N GLN A 330 -0.09 -1.76 -15.39
CA GLN A 330 -0.57 -0.59 -16.14
C GLN A 330 0.13 -0.46 -17.51
N LEU A 331 1.44 -0.74 -17.57
CA LEU A 331 2.18 -0.76 -18.83
C LEU A 331 1.67 -1.87 -19.76
N LEU A 332 1.36 -3.05 -19.26
CA LEU A 332 0.78 -4.15 -20.03
C LEU A 332 -0.61 -3.79 -20.55
N GLU A 333 -1.47 -3.18 -19.75
CA GLU A 333 -2.78 -2.68 -20.18
C GLU A 333 -2.64 -1.68 -21.37
N ILE A 334 -1.70 -0.74 -21.27
CA ILE A 334 -1.42 0.23 -22.35
C ILE A 334 -0.92 -0.48 -23.61
N LEU A 335 -0.10 -1.52 -23.47
CA LEU A 335 0.39 -2.32 -24.62
C LEU A 335 -0.77 -3.06 -25.29
N ASP A 336 -1.67 -3.67 -24.52
CA ASP A 336 -2.84 -4.38 -25.02
C ASP A 336 -3.80 -3.44 -25.75
N GLU A 337 -4.06 -2.25 -25.21
CA GLU A 337 -4.87 -1.19 -25.87
C GLU A 337 -4.27 -0.79 -27.23
N GLN A 338 -2.95 -0.84 -27.38
CA GLN A 338 -2.23 -0.50 -28.59
C GLN A 338 -1.99 -1.72 -29.52
N LEU A 339 -2.61 -2.86 -29.23
CA LEU A 339 -2.46 -4.12 -29.99
C LEU A 339 -0.99 -4.59 -30.11
N ALA A 340 -0.17 -4.30 -29.11
CA ALA A 340 1.23 -4.65 -29.04
C ALA A 340 1.46 -5.89 -28.15
N PHE A 341 1.04 -7.04 -28.63
CA PHE A 341 1.05 -8.30 -27.91
C PHE A 341 2.42 -9.00 -27.90
N GLY A 342 2.59 -9.90 -26.94
CA GLY A 342 3.71 -10.85 -26.92
C GLY A 342 4.90 -10.44 -26.05
N VAL A 343 4.84 -9.28 -25.38
CA VAL A 343 5.84 -8.89 -24.37
C VAL A 343 5.96 -9.99 -23.32
N LYS A 344 7.19 -10.35 -22.95
CA LYS A 344 7.46 -11.37 -21.93
C LYS A 344 7.52 -10.74 -20.56
N THR A 345 7.07 -11.48 -19.55
CA THR A 345 7.10 -10.99 -18.18
C THR A 345 7.75 -12.00 -17.24
N PHE A 346 8.39 -11.52 -16.20
CA PHE A 346 8.93 -12.32 -15.11
C PHE A 346 8.92 -11.53 -13.80
N ASP A 347 8.55 -12.20 -12.73
CA ASP A 347 8.69 -11.68 -11.36
C ASP A 347 9.05 -12.83 -10.40
N PRO A 348 10.12 -12.70 -9.59
CA PRO A 348 10.55 -13.77 -8.68
C PRO A 348 9.60 -14.00 -7.50
N TRP A 349 8.74 -13.03 -7.16
CA TRP A 349 7.81 -13.08 -6.04
C TRP A 349 6.39 -13.49 -6.45
N VAL A 350 6.02 -13.35 -7.72
CA VAL A 350 4.71 -13.75 -8.24
C VAL A 350 4.76 -15.22 -8.65
N LYS A 351 4.29 -16.11 -7.76
CA LYS A 351 4.40 -17.58 -7.90
C LYS A 351 3.34 -18.22 -8.79
N VAL A 352 2.32 -17.47 -9.19
CA VAL A 352 1.25 -17.90 -10.10
C VAL A 352 1.20 -16.94 -11.26
N ALA A 353 1.05 -17.45 -12.49
CA ALA A 353 0.96 -16.59 -13.66
C ALA A 353 -0.29 -15.69 -13.58
N ILE A 354 -0.06 -14.38 -13.70
CA ILE A 354 -1.09 -13.34 -13.72
C ILE A 354 -1.16 -12.60 -15.06
N THR A 355 -0.24 -12.93 -15.99
CA THR A 355 -0.19 -12.39 -17.37
C THR A 355 0.04 -13.51 -18.37
N ASP A 356 -0.42 -13.34 -19.61
CA ASP A 356 -0.41 -14.39 -20.65
C ASP A 356 0.99 -14.92 -21.02
N ASN A 357 2.01 -14.07 -21.00
CA ASN A 357 3.38 -14.40 -21.39
C ASN A 357 4.36 -14.37 -20.21
N GLN A 358 3.88 -14.78 -19.03
CA GLN A 358 4.70 -14.82 -17.83
C GLN A 358 5.55 -16.07 -17.76
N TYR A 359 6.85 -15.88 -17.61
CA TYR A 359 7.82 -16.93 -17.35
C TYR A 359 7.94 -17.14 -15.84
N MET A 360 8.07 -18.40 -15.43
CA MET A 360 8.28 -18.77 -14.03
C MET A 360 9.75 -19.11 -13.73
N ASN A 361 10.58 -19.23 -14.77
CA ASN A 361 12.01 -19.45 -14.68
C ASN A 361 12.76 -18.27 -15.30
N PHE A 362 13.72 -17.71 -14.56
CA PHE A 362 14.47 -16.54 -15.00
C PHE A 362 15.40 -16.81 -16.19
N GLU A 363 16.05 -17.98 -16.21
CA GLU A 363 16.93 -18.34 -17.33
C GLU A 363 16.15 -18.43 -18.64
N ASP A 364 14.97 -19.05 -18.61
CA ASP A 364 14.12 -19.18 -19.79
C ASP A 364 13.56 -17.82 -20.24
N PHE A 365 13.20 -16.94 -19.29
CA PHE A 365 12.84 -15.56 -19.59
C PHE A 365 13.98 -14.82 -20.31
N ILE A 366 15.21 -14.89 -19.78
CA ILE A 366 16.36 -14.20 -20.37
C ILE A 366 16.70 -14.73 -21.76
N LYS A 367 16.56 -16.04 -22.02
CA LYS A 367 16.87 -16.62 -23.34
C LYS A 367 16.05 -16.02 -24.48
N VAL A 368 14.80 -15.67 -24.24
CA VAL A 368 13.83 -15.28 -25.29
C VAL A 368 13.76 -13.79 -25.57
N ILE A 369 14.35 -12.95 -24.73
CA ILE A 369 14.32 -11.48 -24.87
C ILE A 369 15.63 -10.90 -25.38
N ASP A 370 15.60 -9.72 -25.98
CA ASP A 370 16.76 -8.90 -26.32
C ASP A 370 16.87 -7.65 -25.46
N ILE A 371 15.73 -7.11 -25.03
CA ILE A 371 15.64 -5.96 -24.15
C ILE A 371 15.03 -6.41 -22.81
N CYS A 372 15.73 -6.16 -21.70
CA CYS A 372 15.22 -6.34 -20.35
C CYS A 372 14.84 -4.98 -19.77
N VAL A 373 13.58 -4.79 -19.43
CA VAL A 373 13.05 -3.59 -18.75
C VAL A 373 12.89 -3.90 -17.28
N ILE A 374 13.70 -3.28 -16.45
CA ILE A 374 13.66 -3.48 -14.99
C ILE A 374 12.69 -2.46 -14.40
N LEU A 375 11.51 -2.93 -14.00
CA LEU A 375 10.45 -2.11 -13.39
C LEU A 375 10.50 -2.15 -11.86
N VAL A 376 11.01 -3.25 -11.28
CA VAL A 376 11.14 -3.44 -9.83
C VAL A 376 12.55 -3.93 -9.49
N GLY A 377 13.16 -3.36 -8.47
CA GLY A 377 14.55 -3.64 -8.06
C GLY A 377 14.68 -4.77 -7.05
N HIS A 378 14.05 -5.93 -7.28
CA HIS A 378 14.17 -7.08 -6.37
C HIS A 378 15.62 -7.47 -6.09
N SER A 379 15.90 -8.02 -4.90
CA SER A 379 17.21 -8.60 -4.55
C SER A 379 17.66 -9.63 -5.58
N HIS A 380 16.72 -10.44 -6.08
CA HIS A 380 16.95 -11.45 -7.12
C HIS A 380 17.67 -10.92 -8.35
N ILE A 381 17.29 -9.73 -8.89
CA ILE A 381 17.96 -9.20 -10.10
C ILE A 381 19.39 -8.78 -9.79
N LYS A 382 19.64 -8.26 -8.57
CA LYS A 382 20.98 -7.86 -8.12
C LYS A 382 21.93 -9.06 -8.00
N GLU A 383 21.39 -10.22 -7.61
CA GLU A 383 22.14 -11.48 -7.48
C GLU A 383 22.38 -12.16 -8.84
N ASN A 384 21.58 -11.83 -9.87
CA ASN A 384 21.63 -12.45 -11.21
C ASN A 384 22.06 -11.49 -12.31
N MET A 385 22.77 -10.41 -11.97
CA MET A 385 23.17 -9.35 -12.91
C MET A 385 24.00 -9.86 -14.10
N GLU A 386 24.84 -10.87 -13.90
CA GLU A 386 25.70 -11.44 -14.96
C GLU A 386 24.90 -11.99 -16.14
N MET A 387 23.70 -12.52 -15.88
CA MET A 387 22.80 -13.03 -16.92
C MET A 387 22.29 -11.94 -17.87
N LEU A 388 22.32 -10.68 -17.42
CA LEU A 388 21.90 -9.52 -18.21
C LEU A 388 23.03 -8.96 -19.10
N SER A 389 24.27 -9.41 -18.94
CA SER A 389 25.45 -8.81 -19.57
C SER A 389 25.39 -8.71 -21.10
N LYS A 390 24.61 -9.57 -21.76
CA LYS A 390 24.42 -9.61 -23.21
C LYS A 390 23.10 -8.99 -23.70
N LYS A 391 22.35 -8.38 -22.78
CA LYS A 391 21.03 -7.78 -23.08
C LYS A 391 21.10 -6.26 -23.11
N LEU A 392 20.23 -5.65 -23.89
CA LEU A 392 19.94 -4.23 -23.74
C LEU A 392 19.09 -4.06 -22.47
N ILE A 393 19.44 -3.11 -21.63
CA ILE A 393 18.77 -2.92 -20.34
C ILE A 393 18.15 -1.53 -20.29
N LEU A 394 16.85 -1.46 -20.03
CA LEU A 394 16.20 -0.26 -19.56
C LEU A 394 16.00 -0.39 -18.04
N ASP A 395 16.84 0.29 -17.28
CA ASP A 395 16.80 0.29 -15.82
C ASP A 395 16.02 1.51 -15.31
N THR A 396 14.79 1.30 -14.91
CA THR A 396 13.92 2.36 -14.38
C THR A 396 14.11 2.59 -12.87
N ARG A 397 15.00 1.80 -12.22
CA ARG A 397 15.22 1.82 -10.77
C ARG A 397 16.66 2.18 -10.37
N ASN A 398 17.52 2.42 -11.35
CA ASN A 398 18.94 2.77 -11.16
C ASN A 398 19.72 1.77 -10.31
N ILE A 399 19.54 0.48 -10.58
CA ILE A 399 20.19 -0.60 -9.82
C ILE A 399 21.36 -1.26 -10.59
N ILE A 400 21.47 -1.05 -11.90
CA ILE A 400 22.50 -1.64 -12.75
C ILE A 400 23.63 -0.64 -13.02
N ASN A 401 24.87 -1.06 -12.73
CA ASN A 401 26.06 -0.22 -12.81
C ASN A 401 27.09 -0.72 -13.85
N PHE A 402 26.70 -1.62 -14.78
CA PHE A 402 27.60 -2.19 -15.79
C PHE A 402 26.92 -2.26 -17.16
N GLY A 403 27.73 -2.30 -18.22
CA GLY A 403 27.25 -2.47 -19.60
C GLY A 403 26.57 -1.22 -20.18
N LYS A 404 25.86 -1.41 -21.31
CA LYS A 404 25.04 -0.35 -21.93
C LYS A 404 23.66 -0.34 -21.29
N VAL A 405 23.47 0.53 -20.32
CA VAL A 405 22.22 0.69 -19.56
C VAL A 405 21.53 1.99 -19.95
N TYR A 406 20.28 1.87 -20.38
CA TYR A 406 19.38 3.00 -20.57
C TYR A 406 18.67 3.30 -19.26
N LYS A 407 18.57 4.57 -18.91
CA LYS A 407 17.83 5.06 -17.72
C LYS A 407 16.50 5.70 -18.15
N LEU A 408 15.66 6.06 -17.17
CA LEU A 408 14.40 6.80 -17.38
C LEU A 408 14.62 8.11 -18.13
#